data_dc397ee95b298c7555ffa937d8b5c304
#
_entry.id   dc397ee95b298c7555ffa937d8b5c304
#
_cell.length_a   1.000
_cell.length_b   1.000
_cell.length_c   1.000
_cell.angle_alpha   90.00
_cell.angle_beta   90.00
_cell.angle_gamma   90.00
#
_symmetry.space_group_name_H-M   'P 1'
#
loop_
_entity.id
_entity.type
_entity.pdbx_description
1 polymer ?
#
loop_
_entity_poly.entity_id
_entity_poly.type
_entity_poly.pdbx_seq_one_letter_code
_entity_poly.pdbx_strand_id
1 'polypeptide(L)'
;NESSAASDVYKRQIINRSIPLYISAIAVAVGFKMGLFNIGVEGQYLVGSIIAAFVGSQFSIITPLHILFIILIAVASSAMWAAIAGYLKVKKGIHEVISTIMLNYIGTGLISYSLTNVFDEKGSEYELPRTPELPETGQMPALNNFFRLEDLQDLHGFLFVAIIVGIFYYWLVWKTTLGFDLRITGSNPVAAKFSG
;
A
#
# COMPACT_ATOMS: atom_id res chain seq x y z
N ASN A 1 19.24 -5.40 -30.79
CA ASN A 1 18.31 -4.50 -31.49
C ASN A 1 17.86 -3.43 -30.48
N GLU A 2 18.42 -2.21 -30.57
CA GLU A 2 18.14 -1.10 -29.61
C GLU A 2 16.65 -0.82 -29.45
N SER A 3 15.87 -0.91 -30.52
CA SER A 3 14.41 -0.73 -30.52
C SER A 3 13.68 -1.80 -29.66
N SER A 4 14.14 -3.04 -29.63
CA SER A 4 13.57 -4.10 -28.81
C SER A 4 13.90 -3.87 -27.33
N ALA A 5 15.16 -3.53 -27.03
CA ALA A 5 15.61 -3.24 -25.68
C ALA A 5 14.85 -2.03 -25.05
N ALA A 6 14.68 -0.95 -25.81
CA ALA A 6 13.88 0.20 -25.36
C ALA A 6 12.43 -0.20 -25.08
N SER A 7 11.81 -1.01 -25.93
CA SER A 7 10.45 -1.52 -25.72
C SER A 7 10.32 -2.32 -24.42
N ASP A 8 11.32 -3.15 -24.10
CA ASP A 8 11.29 -4.00 -22.91
C ASP A 8 11.52 -3.19 -21.63
N VAL A 9 12.35 -2.15 -21.66
CA VAL A 9 12.47 -1.16 -20.57
C VAL A 9 11.13 -0.51 -20.27
N TYR A 10 10.43 0.00 -21.30
CA TYR A 10 9.11 0.62 -21.11
C TYR A 10 8.08 -0.34 -20.53
N LYS A 11 8.03 -1.59 -20.97
CA LYS A 11 7.12 -2.61 -20.43
C LYS A 11 7.38 -2.84 -18.94
N ARG A 12 8.65 -2.98 -18.53
CA ARG A 12 9.01 -3.16 -17.11
C ARG A 12 8.62 -1.94 -16.28
N GLN A 13 8.84 -0.72 -16.79
CA GLN A 13 8.40 0.51 -16.13
C GLN A 13 6.88 0.54 -15.90
N ILE A 14 6.10 0.19 -16.94
CA ILE A 14 4.65 0.13 -16.86
C ILE A 14 4.22 -0.89 -15.78
N ILE A 15 4.81 -2.11 -15.79
CA ILE A 15 4.51 -3.13 -14.79
C ILE A 15 4.81 -2.62 -13.38
N ASN A 16 6.03 -2.09 -13.15
CA ASN A 16 6.44 -1.59 -11.84
C ASN A 16 5.53 -0.49 -11.32
N ARG A 17 5.13 0.46 -12.18
CA ARG A 17 4.20 1.54 -11.81
C ARG A 17 2.77 1.05 -11.59
N SER A 18 2.39 -0.05 -12.21
CA SER A 18 1.05 -0.65 -12.05
C SER A 18 0.88 -1.38 -10.72
N ILE A 19 1.96 -1.87 -10.10
CA ILE A 19 1.90 -2.63 -8.83
C ILE A 19 1.20 -1.84 -7.71
N PRO A 20 1.64 -0.64 -7.32
CA PRO A 20 0.97 0.11 -6.25
C PRO A 20 -0.45 0.53 -6.62
N LEU A 21 -0.70 0.85 -7.89
CA LEU A 21 -2.05 1.19 -8.37
C LEU A 21 -2.99 0.00 -8.27
N TYR A 22 -2.53 -1.20 -8.61
CA TYR A 22 -3.30 -2.43 -8.52
C TYR A 22 -3.67 -2.77 -7.06
N ILE A 23 -2.70 -2.70 -6.13
CA ILE A 23 -2.94 -2.95 -4.71
C ILE A 23 -3.91 -1.90 -4.14
N SER A 24 -3.74 -0.63 -4.50
CA SER A 24 -4.65 0.45 -4.11
C SER A 24 -6.06 0.24 -4.64
N ALA A 25 -6.20 -0.20 -5.90
CA ALA A 25 -7.49 -0.52 -6.49
C ALA A 25 -8.21 -1.65 -5.76
N ILE A 26 -7.48 -2.69 -5.31
CA ILE A 26 -8.04 -3.77 -4.48
C ILE A 26 -8.55 -3.20 -3.14
N ALA A 27 -7.81 -2.31 -2.48
CA ALA A 27 -8.24 -1.69 -1.23
C ALA A 27 -9.54 -0.89 -1.40
N VAL A 28 -9.69 -0.16 -2.51
CA VAL A 28 -10.94 0.54 -2.86
C VAL A 28 -12.06 -0.47 -3.15
N ALA A 29 -11.77 -1.55 -3.88
CA ALA A 29 -12.75 -2.56 -4.25
C ALA A 29 -13.34 -3.29 -3.04
N VAL A 30 -12.55 -3.54 -1.99
CA VAL A 30 -13.06 -4.07 -0.71
C VAL A 30 -14.09 -3.11 -0.10
N GLY A 31 -13.79 -1.82 -0.04
CA GLY A 31 -14.71 -0.81 0.44
C GLY A 31 -16.04 -0.81 -0.32
N PHE A 32 -15.98 -0.84 -1.67
CA PHE A 32 -17.19 -0.89 -2.50
C PHE A 32 -18.05 -2.12 -2.27
N LYS A 33 -17.43 -3.28 -2.00
CA LYS A 33 -18.19 -4.50 -1.65
C LYS A 33 -18.96 -4.37 -0.35
N MET A 34 -18.52 -3.49 0.54
CA MET A 34 -19.18 -3.16 1.81
C MET A 34 -20.19 -1.99 1.69
N GLY A 35 -20.36 -1.42 0.51
CA GLY A 35 -21.14 -0.20 0.31
C GLY A 35 -20.47 1.07 0.89
N LEU A 36 -19.17 1.04 1.09
CA LEU A 36 -18.37 2.15 1.61
C LEU A 36 -17.49 2.76 0.51
N PHE A 37 -17.42 4.09 0.50
CA PHE A 37 -16.63 4.83 -0.49
C PHE A 37 -15.29 5.25 0.13
N ASN A 38 -14.26 4.39 0.00
CA ASN A 38 -12.94 4.69 0.54
C ASN A 38 -12.10 5.52 -0.46
N ILE A 39 -12.18 6.84 -0.37
CA ILE A 39 -11.30 7.77 -1.13
C ILE A 39 -9.95 7.95 -0.41
N GLY A 40 -9.82 7.46 0.83
CA GLY A 40 -8.66 7.66 1.69
C GLY A 40 -7.43 6.79 1.37
N VAL A 41 -7.47 6.00 0.31
CA VAL A 41 -6.36 5.08 -0.03
C VAL A 41 -5.05 5.82 -0.26
N GLU A 42 -5.09 7.03 -0.81
CA GLU A 42 -3.90 7.86 -1.00
C GLU A 42 -3.21 8.17 0.33
N GLY A 43 -3.95 8.71 1.31
CA GLY A 43 -3.40 9.00 2.64
C GLY A 43 -2.95 7.74 3.38
N GLN A 44 -3.67 6.63 3.25
CA GLN A 44 -3.29 5.33 3.80
C GLN A 44 -1.97 4.83 3.23
N TYR A 45 -1.82 4.92 1.90
CA TYR A 45 -0.60 4.55 1.20
C TYR A 45 0.58 5.42 1.63
N LEU A 46 0.41 6.74 1.62
CA LEU A 46 1.46 7.70 1.96
C LEU A 46 1.94 7.53 3.40
N VAL A 47 1.02 7.48 4.38
CA VAL A 47 1.38 7.29 5.80
C VAL A 47 2.03 5.93 6.02
N GLY A 48 1.50 4.88 5.40
CA GLY A 48 2.08 3.54 5.46
C GLY A 48 3.50 3.50 4.92
N SER A 49 3.74 4.13 3.76
CA SER A 49 5.05 4.12 3.11
C SER A 49 6.12 4.86 3.91
N ILE A 50 5.82 6.05 4.45
CA ILE A 50 6.82 6.82 5.20
C ILE A 50 7.19 6.16 6.53
N ILE A 51 6.20 5.60 7.25
CA ILE A 51 6.45 4.90 8.52
C ILE A 51 7.24 3.61 8.25
N ALA A 52 6.88 2.85 7.24
CA ALA A 52 7.58 1.63 6.87
C ALA A 52 9.03 1.90 6.41
N ALA A 53 9.25 2.95 5.62
CA ALA A 53 10.58 3.34 5.19
C ALA A 53 11.45 3.77 6.39
N PHE A 54 10.93 4.63 7.26
CA PHE A 54 11.67 5.09 8.43
C PHE A 54 11.96 3.96 9.41
N VAL A 55 10.96 3.17 9.81
CA VAL A 55 11.16 2.06 10.75
C VAL A 55 12.04 0.98 10.12
N GLY A 56 11.84 0.66 8.85
CA GLY A 56 12.68 -0.31 8.13
C GLY A 56 14.14 0.10 8.05
N SER A 57 14.44 1.39 7.93
CA SER A 57 15.82 1.87 7.90
C SER A 57 16.58 1.73 9.23
N GLN A 58 15.88 1.57 10.36
CA GLN A 58 16.50 1.46 11.69
C GLN A 58 17.00 0.05 12.02
N PHE A 59 16.63 -0.95 11.22
CA PHE A 59 16.95 -2.35 11.48
C PHE A 59 17.74 -2.96 10.33
N SER A 60 18.55 -3.98 10.65
CA SER A 60 19.23 -4.80 9.66
C SER A 60 19.17 -6.25 10.12
N ILE A 61 18.27 -7.00 9.52
CA ILE A 61 18.04 -8.44 9.81
C ILE A 61 18.09 -9.24 8.51
N ILE A 62 17.97 -10.55 8.59
CA ILE A 62 17.96 -11.43 7.40
C ILE A 62 16.92 -10.95 6.39
N THR A 63 17.29 -10.83 5.14
CA THR A 63 16.50 -10.23 4.05
C THR A 63 15.02 -10.68 4.02
N PRO A 64 14.64 -11.97 4.05
CA PRO A 64 13.23 -12.34 4.00
C PRO A 64 12.42 -11.83 5.21
N LEU A 65 13.03 -11.86 6.39
CA LEU A 65 12.38 -11.37 7.63
C LEU A 65 12.32 -9.85 7.64
N HIS A 66 13.32 -9.18 7.12
CA HIS A 66 13.33 -7.71 7.04
C HIS A 66 12.24 -7.19 6.11
N ILE A 67 12.13 -7.76 4.92
CA ILE A 67 11.07 -7.41 3.97
C ILE A 67 9.68 -7.68 4.56
N LEU A 68 9.48 -8.84 5.19
CA LEU A 68 8.23 -9.17 5.87
C LEU A 68 7.92 -8.18 6.99
N PHE A 69 8.91 -7.80 7.79
CA PHE A 69 8.77 -6.82 8.86
C PHE A 69 8.34 -5.45 8.31
N ILE A 70 8.99 -4.97 7.25
CA ILE A 70 8.63 -3.69 6.59
C ILE A 70 7.19 -3.74 6.06
N ILE A 71 6.80 -4.84 5.41
CA ILE A 71 5.42 -5.03 4.92
C ILE A 71 4.42 -5.00 6.08
N LEU A 72 4.71 -5.67 7.19
CA LEU A 72 3.83 -5.67 8.36
C LEU A 72 3.69 -4.28 8.99
N ILE A 73 4.77 -3.50 9.07
CA ILE A 73 4.73 -2.11 9.53
C ILE A 73 3.89 -1.25 8.57
N ALA A 74 4.08 -1.40 7.26
CA ALA A 74 3.27 -0.70 6.26
C ALA A 74 1.77 -1.00 6.42
N VAL A 75 1.43 -2.29 6.55
CA VAL A 75 0.03 -2.74 6.74
C VAL A 75 -0.54 -2.19 8.04
N ALA A 76 0.18 -2.30 9.16
CA ALA A 76 -0.29 -1.84 10.46
C ALA A 76 -0.53 -0.32 10.47
N SER A 77 0.42 0.47 9.99
CA SER A 77 0.32 1.94 9.96
C SER A 77 -0.79 2.43 9.01
N SER A 78 -0.91 1.83 7.83
CA SER A 78 -2.00 2.14 6.89
C SER A 78 -3.38 1.75 7.47
N ALA A 79 -3.48 0.59 8.13
CA ALA A 79 -4.71 0.14 8.78
C ALA A 79 -5.11 1.05 9.94
N MET A 80 -4.16 1.49 10.78
CA MET A 80 -4.41 2.46 11.84
C MET A 80 -4.91 3.79 11.29
N TRP A 81 -4.33 4.26 10.18
CA TRP A 81 -4.80 5.48 9.51
C TRP A 81 -6.22 5.34 8.96
N ALA A 82 -6.51 4.22 8.31
CA ALA A 82 -7.85 3.90 7.81
C ALA A 82 -8.89 3.78 8.94
N ALA A 83 -8.50 3.23 10.08
CA ALA A 83 -9.37 3.04 11.25
C ALA A 83 -9.93 4.36 11.79
N ILE A 84 -9.24 5.49 11.60
CA ILE A 84 -9.72 6.81 12.00
C ILE A 84 -11.03 7.13 11.26
N ALA A 85 -11.08 6.98 9.94
CA ALA A 85 -12.29 7.21 9.15
C ALA A 85 -13.40 6.23 9.52
N GLY A 86 -13.06 4.96 9.73
CA GLY A 86 -14.00 3.94 10.18
C GLY A 86 -14.61 4.26 11.54
N TYR A 87 -13.81 4.69 12.50
CA TYR A 87 -14.28 5.12 13.81
C TYR A 87 -15.22 6.33 13.73
N LEU A 88 -14.86 7.35 12.95
CA LEU A 88 -15.67 8.53 12.74
C LEU A 88 -17.03 8.18 12.14
N LYS A 89 -17.08 7.25 11.19
CA LYS A 89 -18.33 6.76 10.61
C LYS A 89 -19.19 6.05 11.64
N VAL A 90 -18.62 5.06 12.32
CA VAL A 90 -19.39 4.17 13.22
C VAL A 90 -19.84 4.90 14.50
N LYS A 91 -18.96 5.69 15.11
CA LYS A 91 -19.24 6.34 16.40
C LYS A 91 -19.83 7.74 16.29
N LYS A 92 -19.53 8.46 15.23
CA LYS A 92 -19.96 9.87 15.06
C LYS A 92 -20.94 10.08 13.91
N GLY A 93 -21.20 9.04 13.09
CA GLY A 93 -22.09 9.14 11.93
C GLY A 93 -21.55 10.02 10.79
N ILE A 94 -20.25 10.36 10.81
CA ILE A 94 -19.66 11.21 9.78
C ILE A 94 -19.53 10.40 8.49
N HIS A 95 -19.90 11.02 7.37
CA HIS A 95 -19.81 10.37 6.08
C HIS A 95 -18.36 10.05 5.72
N GLU A 96 -18.08 8.80 5.33
CA GLU A 96 -16.73 8.29 5.07
C GLU A 96 -15.97 9.08 3.98
N VAL A 97 -16.68 9.55 2.95
CA VAL A 97 -16.08 10.36 1.87
C VAL A 97 -15.45 11.63 2.44
N ILE A 98 -16.14 12.33 3.34
CA ILE A 98 -15.64 13.59 3.93
C ILE A 98 -14.42 13.29 4.80
N SER A 99 -14.52 12.31 5.70
CA SER A 99 -13.43 11.98 6.62
C SER A 99 -12.20 11.45 5.88
N THR A 100 -12.36 10.62 4.82
CA THR A 100 -11.23 10.08 4.07
C THR A 100 -10.54 11.14 3.20
N ILE A 101 -11.28 12.06 2.58
CA ILE A 101 -10.68 13.19 1.86
C ILE A 101 -9.88 14.09 2.82
N MET A 102 -10.44 14.43 3.97
CA MET A 102 -9.73 15.23 4.98
C MET A 102 -8.45 14.54 5.47
N LEU A 103 -8.52 13.23 5.71
CA LEU A 103 -7.35 12.44 6.11
C LEU A 103 -6.26 12.38 5.02
N ASN A 104 -6.61 12.41 3.73
CA ASN A 104 -5.60 12.51 2.66
C ASN A 104 -4.83 13.84 2.78
N TYR A 105 -5.51 14.97 2.92
CA TYR A 105 -4.84 16.27 3.11
C TYR A 105 -4.00 16.33 4.37
N ILE A 106 -4.53 15.83 5.49
CA ILE A 106 -3.77 15.75 6.75
C ILE A 106 -2.55 14.84 6.58
N GLY A 107 -2.70 13.68 5.95
CA GLY A 107 -1.61 12.75 5.65
C GLY A 107 -0.51 13.39 4.83
N THR A 108 -0.86 14.08 3.74
CA THR A 108 0.11 14.82 2.91
C THR A 108 0.86 15.87 3.69
N GLY A 109 0.17 16.64 4.53
CA GLY A 109 0.79 17.64 5.41
C GLY A 109 1.74 17.02 6.44
N LEU A 110 1.31 15.93 7.10
CA LEU A 110 2.15 15.20 8.06
C LEU A 110 3.41 14.63 7.41
N ILE A 111 3.31 14.11 6.18
CA ILE A 111 4.45 13.56 5.44
C ILE A 111 5.43 14.68 5.08
N SER A 112 4.95 15.77 4.51
CA SER A 112 5.80 16.91 4.19
C SER A 112 6.54 17.43 5.43
N TYR A 113 5.83 17.57 6.54
CA TYR A 113 6.44 17.98 7.82
C TYR A 113 7.46 16.96 8.33
N SER A 114 7.12 15.67 8.26
CA SER A 114 8.00 14.60 8.75
C SER A 114 9.27 14.50 7.92
N LEU A 115 9.18 14.62 6.60
CA LEU A 115 10.35 14.59 5.73
C LEU A 115 11.29 15.75 5.99
N THR A 116 10.76 16.97 6.19
CA THR A 116 11.60 18.16 6.35
C THR A 116 12.13 18.38 7.77
N ASN A 117 11.44 17.84 8.81
CA ASN A 117 11.76 18.19 10.20
C ASN A 117 12.10 16.99 11.09
N VAL A 118 11.68 15.79 10.74
CA VAL A 118 11.81 14.60 11.60
C VAL A 118 12.75 13.56 11.01
N PHE A 119 12.61 13.26 9.72
CA PHE A 119 13.32 12.15 9.07
C PHE A 119 14.49 12.60 8.21
N ASP A 120 14.57 13.88 7.90
CA ASP A 120 15.66 14.41 7.10
C ASP A 120 16.99 14.31 7.86
N GLU A 121 17.97 13.65 7.25
CA GLU A 121 19.35 13.64 7.76
C GLU A 121 19.97 15.02 7.49
N LYS A 122 20.06 15.82 8.55
CA LYS A 122 20.70 17.14 8.48
C LYS A 122 22.15 16.99 8.00
N GLY A 123 22.40 17.48 6.80
CA GLY A 123 23.73 17.40 6.17
C GLY A 123 23.85 16.35 5.07
N SER A 124 22.74 15.75 4.63
CA SER A 124 22.75 14.92 3.43
C SER A 124 23.13 15.75 2.20
N GLU A 125 23.95 15.18 1.29
CA GLU A 125 24.31 15.81 0.01
C GLU A 125 23.11 15.99 -0.94
N TYR A 126 21.92 15.59 -0.53
CA TYR A 126 20.72 15.59 -1.36
C TYR A 126 19.91 16.87 -1.14
N GLU A 127 19.53 17.51 -2.23
CA GLU A 127 18.75 18.75 -2.22
C GLU A 127 17.28 18.53 -1.75
N LEU A 128 16.78 17.28 -1.81
CA LEU A 128 15.39 16.96 -1.47
C LEU A 128 15.31 16.19 -0.14
N PRO A 129 14.41 16.59 0.78
CA PRO A 129 14.17 15.88 2.02
C PRO A 129 13.74 14.42 1.77
N ARG A 130 14.37 13.49 2.47
CA ARG A 130 14.10 12.05 2.32
C ARG A 130 14.19 11.31 3.66
N THR A 131 13.61 10.13 3.71
CA THR A 131 13.86 9.17 4.80
C THR A 131 15.28 8.60 4.68
N PRO A 132 15.88 8.12 5.78
CA PRO A 132 17.10 7.33 5.70
C PRO A 132 16.98 6.18 4.72
N GLU A 133 18.09 5.81 4.08
CA GLU A 133 18.10 4.71 3.11
C GLU A 133 17.82 3.37 3.79
N LEU A 134 17.03 2.55 3.11
CA LEU A 134 16.82 1.16 3.54
C LEU A 134 18.11 0.36 3.34
N PRO A 135 18.57 -0.40 4.36
CA PRO A 135 19.65 -1.35 4.21
C PRO A 135 19.35 -2.34 3.06
N GLU A 136 20.40 -2.89 2.44
CA GLU A 136 20.24 -3.89 1.36
C GLU A 136 19.32 -5.05 1.74
N THR A 137 19.33 -5.45 3.02
CA THR A 137 18.46 -6.50 3.58
C THR A 137 16.98 -6.14 3.55
N GLY A 138 16.63 -4.85 3.55
CA GLY A 138 15.26 -4.33 3.48
C GLY A 138 14.77 -4.07 2.05
N GLN A 139 15.66 -4.17 1.07
CA GLN A 139 15.33 -3.92 -0.33
C GLN A 139 14.71 -5.17 -0.96
N MET A 140 13.62 -4.98 -1.70
CA MET A 140 12.97 -6.07 -2.41
C MET A 140 13.83 -6.52 -3.59
N PRO A 141 14.21 -7.82 -3.68
CA PRO A 141 15.03 -8.32 -4.78
C PRO A 141 14.38 -8.09 -6.14
N ALA A 142 15.21 -7.76 -7.13
CA ALA A 142 14.79 -7.71 -8.51
C ALA A 142 14.50 -9.12 -9.05
N LEU A 143 13.53 -9.23 -9.94
CA LEU A 143 13.15 -10.50 -10.59
C LEU A 143 13.94 -10.80 -11.86
N ASN A 144 14.90 -9.96 -12.22
CA ASN A 144 15.67 -10.09 -13.46
C ASN A 144 16.36 -11.46 -13.55
N ASN A 145 17.01 -11.89 -12.48
CA ASN A 145 17.70 -13.18 -12.43
C ASN A 145 16.74 -14.38 -12.53
N PHE A 146 15.53 -14.25 -11.94
CA PHE A 146 14.53 -15.30 -11.97
C PHE A 146 13.96 -15.52 -13.38
N PHE A 147 13.69 -14.44 -14.10
CA PHE A 147 13.18 -14.50 -15.47
C PHE A 147 14.27 -14.49 -16.54
N ARG A 148 15.55 -14.51 -16.16
CA ARG A 148 16.69 -14.40 -17.07
C ARG A 148 16.59 -13.21 -18.02
N LEU A 149 16.20 -12.07 -17.46
CA LEU A 149 16.05 -10.82 -18.21
C LEU A 149 17.40 -10.12 -18.30
N GLU A 150 17.60 -9.37 -19.37
CA GLU A 150 18.78 -8.49 -19.50
C GLU A 150 18.75 -7.37 -18.44
N ASP A 151 19.91 -6.93 -17.95
CA ASP A 151 20.08 -5.91 -16.91
C ASP A 151 19.86 -4.48 -17.45
N LEU A 152 18.74 -4.25 -18.12
CA LEU A 152 18.38 -2.93 -18.64
C LEU A 152 17.60 -2.09 -17.64
N GLN A 153 16.70 -2.74 -16.91
CA GLN A 153 15.91 -2.16 -15.83
C GLN A 153 15.33 -3.27 -14.95
N ASP A 154 15.32 -3.04 -13.64
CA ASP A 154 14.81 -4.01 -12.69
C ASP A 154 13.30 -4.19 -12.77
N LEU A 155 12.84 -5.43 -12.78
CA LEU A 155 11.46 -5.80 -12.50
C LEU A 155 11.33 -6.07 -11.00
N HIS A 156 10.54 -5.26 -10.31
CA HIS A 156 10.45 -5.33 -8.85
C HIS A 156 9.75 -6.60 -8.36
N GLY A 157 10.31 -7.25 -7.34
CA GLY A 157 9.75 -8.42 -6.69
C GLY A 157 8.36 -8.20 -6.07
N PHE A 158 7.96 -6.95 -5.84
CA PHE A 158 6.61 -6.60 -5.42
C PHE A 158 5.52 -7.05 -6.41
N LEU A 159 5.86 -7.41 -7.65
CA LEU A 159 4.92 -8.04 -8.57
C LEU A 159 4.31 -9.33 -8.00
N PHE A 160 5.12 -10.17 -7.36
CA PHE A 160 4.59 -11.37 -6.69
C PHE A 160 3.67 -11.03 -5.52
N VAL A 161 4.03 -10.01 -4.74
CA VAL A 161 3.17 -9.53 -3.65
C VAL A 161 1.81 -9.07 -4.21
N ALA A 162 1.80 -8.32 -5.31
CA ALA A 162 0.57 -7.87 -5.95
C ALA A 162 -0.31 -9.04 -6.42
N ILE A 163 0.29 -10.06 -7.03
CA ILE A 163 -0.42 -11.28 -7.45
C ILE A 163 -1.01 -12.01 -6.24
N ILE A 164 -0.23 -12.20 -5.18
CA ILE A 164 -0.70 -12.84 -3.95
C ILE A 164 -1.86 -12.07 -3.32
N VAL A 165 -1.76 -10.74 -3.25
CA VAL A 165 -2.82 -9.86 -2.73
C VAL A 165 -4.09 -9.99 -3.58
N GLY A 166 -3.97 -10.07 -4.91
CA GLY A 166 -5.12 -10.29 -5.81
C GLY A 166 -5.79 -11.64 -5.60
N ILE A 167 -5.01 -12.71 -5.47
CA ILE A 167 -5.53 -14.07 -5.18
C ILE A 167 -6.19 -14.08 -3.80
N PHE A 168 -5.56 -13.47 -2.79
CA PHE A 168 -6.11 -13.37 -1.44
C PHE A 168 -7.42 -12.58 -1.40
N TYR A 169 -7.50 -11.45 -2.13
CA TYR A 169 -8.73 -10.69 -2.30
C TYR A 169 -9.85 -11.53 -2.89
N TYR A 170 -9.58 -12.25 -3.97
CA TYR A 170 -10.58 -13.14 -4.58
C TYR A 170 -11.05 -14.21 -3.60
N TRP A 171 -10.13 -14.89 -2.93
CA TRP A 171 -10.45 -15.90 -1.93
C TRP A 171 -11.25 -15.31 -0.78
N LEU A 172 -10.80 -14.18 -0.20
CA LEU A 172 -11.46 -13.51 0.92
C LEU A 172 -12.90 -13.12 0.56
N VAL A 173 -13.09 -12.44 -0.56
CA VAL A 173 -14.40 -11.88 -0.93
C VAL A 173 -15.38 -12.97 -1.38
N TRP A 174 -14.90 -14.01 -2.09
CA TRP A 174 -15.81 -14.96 -2.73
C TRP A 174 -15.83 -16.35 -2.10
N LYS A 175 -14.89 -16.70 -1.25
CA LYS A 175 -14.72 -18.03 -0.70
C LYS A 175 -14.79 -18.10 0.82
N THR A 176 -14.99 -16.98 1.51
CA THR A 176 -15.07 -16.94 2.98
C THR A 176 -16.43 -16.42 3.48
N THR A 177 -16.79 -16.78 4.72
CA THR A 177 -17.99 -16.26 5.41
C THR A 177 -17.87 -14.75 5.61
N LEU A 178 -16.70 -14.26 5.97
CA LEU A 178 -16.42 -12.82 6.12
C LEU A 178 -16.70 -12.07 4.80
N GLY A 179 -16.26 -12.60 3.66
CA GLY A 179 -16.54 -12.00 2.35
C GLY A 179 -18.02 -12.04 1.98
N PHE A 180 -18.74 -13.07 2.42
CA PHE A 180 -20.19 -13.13 2.28
C PHE A 180 -20.88 -12.02 3.09
N ASP A 181 -20.50 -11.85 4.35
CA ASP A 181 -21.06 -10.82 5.24
C ASP A 181 -20.77 -9.40 4.71
N LEU A 182 -19.56 -9.16 4.22
CA LEU A 182 -19.19 -7.89 3.58
C LEU A 182 -20.11 -7.56 2.38
N ARG A 183 -20.37 -8.53 1.52
CA ARG A 183 -21.21 -8.33 0.33
C ARG A 183 -22.69 -8.15 0.68
N ILE A 184 -23.22 -8.90 1.66
CA ILE A 184 -24.60 -8.73 2.12
C ILE A 184 -24.77 -7.36 2.78
N THR A 185 -23.85 -6.97 3.66
CA THR A 185 -23.87 -5.66 4.31
C THR A 185 -23.86 -4.53 3.29
N GLY A 186 -23.07 -4.66 2.21
CA GLY A 186 -23.02 -3.67 1.14
C GLY A 186 -24.28 -3.62 0.27
N SER A 187 -24.96 -4.77 0.07
CA SER A 187 -26.17 -4.81 -0.74
C SER A 187 -27.44 -4.43 0.02
N ASN A 188 -27.58 -4.89 1.26
CA ASN A 188 -28.71 -4.58 2.13
C ASN A 188 -28.34 -4.69 3.61
N PRO A 189 -27.99 -3.54 4.26
CA PRO A 189 -27.59 -3.54 5.67
C PRO A 189 -28.68 -4.02 6.63
N VAL A 190 -29.95 -3.90 6.25
CA VAL A 190 -31.08 -4.37 7.07
C VAL A 190 -31.15 -5.90 7.02
N ALA A 191 -31.08 -6.49 5.82
CA ALA A 191 -31.06 -7.93 5.68
C ALA A 191 -29.85 -8.57 6.35
N ALA A 192 -28.68 -7.91 6.34
CA ALA A 192 -27.48 -8.38 6.98
C ALA A 192 -27.64 -8.61 8.51
N LYS A 193 -28.42 -7.78 9.19
CA LYS A 193 -28.71 -7.93 10.61
C LYS A 193 -29.55 -9.15 10.96
N PHE A 194 -30.29 -9.71 10.01
CA PHE A 194 -31.16 -10.86 10.22
C PHE A 194 -30.54 -12.17 9.72
N SER A 195 -29.42 -12.09 8.99
CA SER A 195 -28.70 -13.26 8.47
C SER A 195 -27.57 -13.74 9.38
N GLY A 196 -27.31 -13.08 10.50
CA GLY A 196 -26.28 -13.40 11.49
C GLY A 196 -25.32 -12.28 11.69
#